data_a1532ae4fd9818b5e353d9fb4c7d03f0
#
_entry.id   a1532ae4fd9818b5e353d9fb4c7d03f0
#
_cell.length_a   1.000
_cell.length_b   1.000
_cell.length_c   1.000
_cell.angle_alpha   90.00
_cell.angle_beta   90.00
_cell.angle_gamma   90.00
#
_symmetry.space_group_name_H-M   'P 1'
#
loop_
_entity.id
_entity.type
_entity.pdbx_description
1 polymer ?
#
loop_
_entity_poly.entity_id
_entity_poly.type
_entity_poly.pdbx_seq_one_letter_code
_entity_poly.pdbx_strand_id
1 'polypeptide(L)'
;DIYDIDIFNKRLSGWAESVYNLVELRRNIAPVNRLIVPMLGDMISGDIHEELARSNIDHCMGQMIRGANLIAQAIMFFAPHFQEIEVPCVVGNHGRMTRKPPMKDKYMDWDYMLYQWVATFCKNQENMTFEIPKSYLHIFLILQ
;
A
#
# COMPACT_ATOMS: atom_id res chain seq x y z
N ASP A 1 13.34 21.09 2.74
CA ASP A 1 11.90 20.91 2.48
C ASP A 1 11.39 19.80 3.39
N ILE A 2 10.33 20.10 4.14
CA ILE A 2 9.68 19.10 5.02
C ILE A 2 8.80 18.22 4.13
N TYR A 3 8.96 16.89 4.27
CA TYR A 3 8.11 15.92 3.56
C TYR A 3 6.71 15.91 4.17
N ASP A 4 5.70 16.26 3.39
CA ASP A 4 4.31 16.34 3.79
C ASP A 4 3.37 15.50 2.90
N ILE A 5 2.09 15.56 3.19
CA ILE A 5 1.06 14.78 2.48
C ILE A 5 0.92 15.20 1.00
N ASP A 6 1.17 16.45 0.68
CA ASP A 6 1.08 16.95 -0.69
C ASP A 6 2.24 16.44 -1.54
N ILE A 7 3.44 16.40 -0.97
CA ILE A 7 4.61 15.78 -1.60
C ILE A 7 4.38 14.28 -1.78
N PHE A 8 3.83 13.60 -0.75
CA PHE A 8 3.47 12.19 -0.86
C PHE A 8 2.49 11.95 -2.00
N ASN A 9 1.38 12.71 -2.05
CA ASN A 9 0.37 12.60 -3.11
C ASN A 9 0.98 12.80 -4.50
N LYS A 10 1.77 13.87 -4.68
CA LYS A 10 2.43 14.16 -5.95
C LYS A 10 3.35 13.01 -6.40
N ARG A 11 4.13 12.44 -5.48
CA ARG A 11 5.04 11.32 -5.79
C ARG A 11 4.27 10.05 -6.11
N LEU A 12 3.20 9.76 -5.37
CA LEU A 12 2.38 8.58 -5.59
C LEU A 12 1.64 8.65 -6.92
N SER A 13 1.07 9.81 -7.27
CA SER A 13 0.44 10.03 -8.58
C SER A 13 1.43 9.91 -9.72
N GLY A 14 2.61 10.54 -9.59
CA GLY A 14 3.67 10.45 -10.59
C GLY A 14 4.22 9.02 -10.75
N TRP A 15 4.25 8.25 -9.66
CA TRP A 15 4.58 6.82 -9.72
C TRP A 15 3.54 6.05 -10.53
N ALA A 16 2.24 6.24 -10.25
CA ALA A 16 1.17 5.54 -10.95
C ALA A 16 1.18 5.85 -12.45
N GLU A 17 1.32 7.11 -12.82
CA GLU A 17 1.46 7.54 -14.22
C GLU A 17 2.70 6.94 -14.89
N SER A 18 3.82 6.89 -14.20
CA SER A 18 5.07 6.32 -14.72
C SER A 18 4.94 4.82 -14.98
N VAL A 19 4.31 4.08 -14.05
CA VAL A 19 4.01 2.65 -14.24
C VAL A 19 3.14 2.44 -15.47
N TYR A 20 2.05 3.20 -15.57
CA TYR A 20 1.15 3.13 -16.72
C TYR A 20 1.88 3.37 -18.05
N ASN A 21 2.67 4.43 -18.13
CA ASN A 21 3.43 4.78 -19.34
C ASN A 21 4.44 3.68 -19.73
N LEU A 22 5.12 3.10 -18.75
CA LEU A 22 6.03 1.97 -18.98
C LEU A 22 5.29 0.74 -19.51
N VAL A 23 4.12 0.45 -18.96
CA VAL A 23 3.27 -0.65 -19.42
C VAL A 23 2.80 -0.41 -20.86
N GLU A 24 2.36 0.80 -21.20
CA GLU A 24 1.94 1.14 -22.57
C GLU A 24 3.09 0.93 -23.58
N LEU A 25 4.32 1.32 -23.20
CA LEU A 25 5.50 1.04 -24.03
C LEU A 25 5.72 -0.46 -24.23
N ARG A 26 5.52 -1.26 -23.17
CA ARG A 26 5.69 -2.72 -23.23
C ARG A 26 4.58 -3.41 -24.03
N ARG A 27 3.38 -2.89 -24.01
CA ARG A 27 2.23 -3.41 -24.79
C ARG A 27 2.45 -3.38 -26.29
N ASN A 28 3.36 -2.55 -26.79
CA ASN A 28 3.79 -2.56 -28.18
C ASN A 28 4.60 -3.82 -28.56
N ILE A 29 5.10 -4.56 -27.57
CA ILE A 29 5.92 -5.76 -27.76
C ILE A 29 5.14 -7.02 -27.37
N ALA A 30 4.44 -6.98 -26.25
CA ALA A 30 3.69 -8.12 -25.71
C ALA A 30 2.50 -7.62 -24.88
N PRO A 31 1.38 -8.38 -24.81
CA PRO A 31 0.25 -8.02 -23.98
C PRO A 31 0.64 -8.01 -22.49
N VAL A 32 0.22 -6.97 -21.78
CA VAL A 32 0.37 -6.85 -20.31
C VAL A 32 -1.01 -6.64 -19.72
N ASN A 33 -1.63 -7.71 -19.26
CA ASN A 33 -3.03 -7.73 -18.81
C ASN A 33 -3.17 -7.77 -17.30
N ARG A 34 -2.15 -8.26 -16.59
CA ARG A 34 -2.10 -8.41 -15.14
C ARG A 34 -1.11 -7.44 -14.52
N LEU A 35 -1.52 -6.81 -13.42
CA LEU A 35 -0.68 -5.94 -12.60
C LEU A 35 -0.62 -6.50 -11.18
N ILE A 36 0.58 -6.59 -10.62
CA ILE A 36 0.79 -6.93 -9.21
C ILE A 36 1.35 -5.69 -8.50
N VAL A 37 0.66 -5.24 -7.46
CA VAL A 37 1.02 -4.07 -6.65
C VAL A 37 1.30 -4.52 -5.21
N PRO A 38 2.50 -5.01 -4.89
CA PRO A 38 2.80 -5.46 -3.55
C PRO A 38 2.91 -4.29 -2.57
N MET A 39 2.19 -4.35 -1.45
CA MET A 39 2.34 -3.45 -0.31
C MET A 39 3.19 -4.14 0.76
N LEU A 40 4.45 -3.68 0.89
CA LEU A 40 5.51 -4.41 1.59
C LEU A 40 5.74 -3.96 3.04
N GLY A 41 4.75 -3.31 3.65
CA GLY A 41 4.85 -2.82 5.02
C GLY A 41 5.48 -1.44 5.13
N ASP A 42 5.54 -0.96 6.37
CA ASP A 42 6.05 0.37 6.74
C ASP A 42 5.36 1.50 5.96
N MET A 43 4.05 1.35 5.78
CA MET A 43 3.21 2.29 5.06
C MET A 43 3.02 3.60 5.83
N ILE A 44 3.31 3.58 7.13
CA ILE A 44 3.33 4.76 8.01
C ILE A 44 4.65 4.82 8.76
N SER A 45 5.01 6.03 9.24
CA SER A 45 6.23 6.20 10.06
C SER A 45 6.12 5.55 11.43
N GLY A 46 4.90 5.48 11.98
CA GLY A 46 4.67 4.93 13.32
C GLY A 46 5.14 5.84 14.46
N ASP A 47 4.81 5.46 15.68
CA ASP A 47 5.16 6.20 16.91
C ASP A 47 5.97 5.34 17.89
N ILE A 48 6.42 4.14 17.48
CA ILE A 48 7.18 3.24 18.36
C ILE A 48 8.61 3.72 18.64
N HIS A 49 9.15 4.55 17.75
CA HIS A 49 10.46 5.20 17.89
C HIS A 49 10.28 6.65 18.29
N GLU A 50 10.90 7.08 19.41
CA GLU A 50 10.74 8.43 19.95
C GLU A 50 11.16 9.52 18.97
N GLU A 51 12.18 9.27 18.15
CA GLU A 51 12.64 10.21 17.14
C GLU A 51 11.57 10.45 16.07
N LEU A 52 10.92 9.39 15.62
CA LEU A 52 9.82 9.47 14.63
C LEU A 52 8.59 10.12 15.26
N ALA A 53 8.22 9.72 16.48
CA ALA A 53 7.08 10.30 17.19
C ALA A 53 7.20 11.82 17.38
N ARG A 54 8.43 12.32 17.55
CA ARG A 54 8.70 13.76 17.68
C ARG A 54 8.78 14.51 16.34
N SER A 55 9.21 13.85 15.28
CA SER A 55 9.40 14.45 13.96
C SER A 55 8.21 14.28 13.02
N ASN A 56 7.28 13.39 13.34
CA ASN A 56 6.08 13.20 12.55
C ASN A 56 5.21 14.46 12.55
N ILE A 57 4.85 14.93 11.36
CA ILE A 57 3.91 16.05 11.18
C ILE A 57 2.51 15.65 11.65
N ASP A 58 2.21 14.35 11.58
CA ASP A 58 0.92 13.78 11.90
C ASP A 58 1.08 12.47 12.68
N HIS A 59 0.12 12.18 13.56
CA HIS A 59 0.10 10.91 14.31
C HIS A 59 -0.39 9.75 13.46
N CYS A 60 -0.15 8.52 13.92
CA CYS A 60 -0.41 7.27 13.19
C CYS A 60 -1.80 7.19 12.56
N MET A 61 -2.84 7.59 13.28
CA MET A 61 -4.21 7.55 12.78
C MET A 61 -4.40 8.49 11.57
N GLY A 62 -3.85 9.70 11.64
CA GLY A 62 -3.92 10.66 10.54
C GLY A 62 -3.11 10.18 9.34
N GLN A 63 -1.91 9.65 9.56
CA GLN A 63 -1.07 9.04 8.52
C GLN A 63 -1.81 7.88 7.84
N MET A 64 -2.43 6.99 8.64
CA MET A 64 -3.18 5.84 8.15
C MET A 64 -4.37 6.26 7.29
N ILE A 65 -5.23 7.16 7.79
CA ILE A 65 -6.45 7.57 7.07
C ILE A 65 -6.09 8.29 5.76
N ARG A 66 -5.19 9.26 5.81
CA ARG A 66 -4.80 10.02 4.62
C ARG A 66 -4.01 9.17 3.64
N GLY A 67 -3.06 8.37 4.15
CA GLY A 67 -2.28 7.45 3.34
C GLY A 67 -3.16 6.43 2.62
N ALA A 68 -4.10 5.80 3.33
CA ALA A 68 -5.02 4.83 2.74
C ALA A 68 -5.87 5.43 1.62
N ASN A 69 -6.38 6.67 1.80
CA ASN A 69 -7.15 7.34 0.78
C ASN A 69 -6.34 7.59 -0.50
N LEU A 70 -5.12 8.08 -0.37
CA LEU A 70 -4.26 8.39 -1.51
C LEU A 70 -3.80 7.11 -2.21
N ILE A 71 -3.42 6.08 -1.45
CA ILE A 71 -3.02 4.77 -1.99
C ILE A 71 -4.20 4.12 -2.73
N ALA A 72 -5.41 4.17 -2.16
CA ALA A 72 -6.60 3.65 -2.84
C ALA A 72 -6.85 4.35 -4.17
N GLN A 73 -6.73 5.68 -4.23
CA GLN A 73 -6.86 6.43 -5.48
C GLN A 73 -5.80 6.02 -6.50
N ALA A 74 -4.55 5.87 -6.09
CA ALA A 74 -3.47 5.45 -6.97
C ALA A 74 -3.65 4.02 -7.49
N ILE A 75 -4.17 3.10 -6.68
CA ILE A 75 -4.47 1.73 -7.11
C ILE A 75 -5.70 1.72 -8.03
N MET A 76 -6.76 2.47 -7.69
CA MET A 76 -7.95 2.60 -8.54
C MET A 76 -7.65 3.21 -9.91
N PHE A 77 -6.61 4.04 -10.03
CA PHE A 77 -6.16 4.55 -11.32
C PHE A 77 -5.85 3.43 -12.31
N PHE A 78 -5.38 2.27 -11.84
CA PHE A 78 -5.06 1.14 -12.69
C PHE A 78 -6.29 0.31 -13.12
N ALA A 79 -7.43 0.42 -12.43
CA ALA A 79 -8.61 -0.41 -12.70
C ALA A 79 -9.03 -0.47 -14.16
N PRO A 80 -9.14 0.64 -14.91
CA PRO A 80 -9.56 0.63 -16.32
C PRO A 80 -8.46 0.13 -17.28
N HIS A 81 -7.23 -0.04 -16.80
CA HIS A 81 -6.07 -0.31 -17.65
C HIS A 81 -5.58 -1.76 -17.62
N PHE A 82 -6.07 -2.58 -16.68
CA PHE A 82 -5.65 -3.97 -16.52
C PHE A 82 -6.85 -4.90 -16.38
N GLN A 83 -6.72 -6.11 -16.88
CA GLN A 83 -7.76 -7.14 -16.74
C GLN A 83 -7.78 -7.72 -15.32
N GLU A 84 -6.62 -7.76 -14.68
CA GLU A 84 -6.45 -8.30 -13.33
C GLU A 84 -5.43 -7.47 -12.55
N ILE A 85 -5.78 -7.13 -11.32
CA ILE A 85 -4.90 -6.40 -10.40
C ILE A 85 -4.87 -7.17 -9.07
N GLU A 86 -3.68 -7.60 -8.68
CA GLU A 86 -3.45 -8.25 -7.40
C GLU A 86 -2.68 -7.33 -6.47
N VAL A 87 -3.15 -7.21 -5.25
CA VAL A 87 -2.55 -6.36 -4.22
C VAL A 87 -2.19 -7.21 -3.00
N PRO A 88 -1.05 -7.89 -3.06
CA PRO A 88 -0.55 -8.64 -1.92
C PRO A 88 0.02 -7.70 -0.86
N CYS A 89 -0.32 -7.94 0.41
CA CYS A 89 0.04 -7.08 1.53
C CYS A 89 0.82 -7.85 2.60
N VAL A 90 1.86 -7.23 3.13
CA VAL A 90 2.55 -7.69 4.35
C VAL A 90 2.75 -6.50 5.28
N VAL A 91 2.65 -6.71 6.59
CA VAL A 91 2.88 -5.64 7.56
C VAL A 91 4.38 -5.44 7.81
N GLY A 92 4.77 -4.19 8.04
CA GLY A 92 6.12 -3.81 8.42
C GLY A 92 6.36 -3.88 9.93
N ASN A 93 7.33 -3.12 10.38
CA ASN A 93 7.63 -3.00 11.81
C ASN A 93 7.33 -1.61 12.39
N HIS A 94 7.19 -0.59 11.57
CA HIS A 94 6.87 0.77 12.00
C HIS A 94 5.40 0.94 12.39
N GLY A 95 4.49 0.22 11.74
CA GLY A 95 3.06 0.26 12.01
C GLY A 95 2.62 -0.41 13.31
N ARG A 96 3.53 -1.02 14.08
CA ARG A 96 3.18 -1.69 15.33
C ARG A 96 2.63 -0.71 16.37
N MET A 97 1.60 -1.13 17.09
CA MET A 97 1.03 -0.36 18.20
C MET A 97 1.79 -0.55 19.51
N THR A 98 2.77 -1.47 19.56
CA THR A 98 3.58 -1.78 20.74
C THR A 98 5.06 -1.84 20.41
N ARG A 99 5.92 -1.41 21.36
CA ARG A 99 7.39 -1.46 21.18
C ARG A 99 7.93 -2.87 20.99
N LYS A 100 7.34 -3.86 21.66
CA LYS A 100 7.69 -5.28 21.49
C LYS A 100 6.62 -5.93 20.63
N PRO A 101 7.00 -6.71 19.60
CA PRO A 101 6.01 -7.41 18.79
C PRO A 101 5.21 -8.35 19.70
N PRO A 102 3.89 -8.24 19.74
CA PRO A 102 3.07 -9.23 20.40
C PRO A 102 3.23 -10.54 19.64
N MET A 103 3.47 -11.63 20.34
CA MET A 103 3.83 -12.92 19.74
C MET A 103 2.74 -13.51 18.80
N LYS A 104 1.54 -12.98 18.77
CA LYS A 104 0.41 -13.56 18.05
C LYS A 104 -0.47 -12.59 17.25
N ASP A 105 -0.41 -11.28 17.48
CA ASP A 105 -1.44 -10.36 16.96
C ASP A 105 -0.89 -9.35 15.96
N LYS A 106 -0.88 -9.77 14.70
CA LYS A 106 -0.59 -8.88 13.58
C LYS A 106 -1.69 -7.89 13.23
N TYR A 107 -2.87 -8.13 13.74
CA TYR A 107 -3.99 -7.19 13.63
C TYR A 107 -3.78 -5.90 14.41
N MET A 108 -2.85 -5.89 15.37
CA MET A 108 -2.45 -4.69 16.11
C MET A 108 -1.31 -3.96 15.39
N ASP A 109 -1.54 -3.72 14.10
CA ASP A 109 -0.62 -3.02 13.23
C ASP A 109 -1.40 -2.04 12.36
N TRP A 110 -0.90 -0.82 12.28
CA TRP A 110 -1.52 0.24 11.49
C TRP A 110 -1.50 -0.07 9.99
N ASP A 111 -0.47 -0.78 9.50
CA ASP A 111 -0.41 -1.23 8.12
C ASP A 111 -1.57 -2.17 7.79
N TYR A 112 -1.87 -3.12 8.72
CA TYR A 112 -3.00 -4.02 8.54
C TYR A 112 -4.32 -3.26 8.41
N MET A 113 -4.54 -2.26 9.27
CA MET A 113 -5.74 -1.42 9.22
C MET A 113 -5.78 -0.60 7.93
N LEU A 114 -4.64 -0.04 7.51
CA LEU A 114 -4.51 0.69 6.25
C LEU A 114 -4.92 -0.18 5.05
N TYR A 115 -4.43 -1.42 4.99
CA TYR A 115 -4.77 -2.35 3.91
C TYR A 115 -6.25 -2.69 3.86
N GLN A 116 -6.87 -2.94 5.01
CA GLN A 116 -8.32 -3.17 5.10
C GLN A 116 -9.11 -1.96 4.59
N TRP A 117 -8.64 -0.77 4.89
CA TRP A 117 -9.26 0.47 4.43
C TRP A 117 -9.14 0.63 2.92
N VAL A 118 -7.93 0.45 2.37
CA VAL A 118 -7.68 0.49 0.92
C VAL A 118 -8.54 -0.53 0.19
N ALA A 119 -8.57 -1.77 0.66
CA ALA A 119 -9.42 -2.83 0.08
C ALA A 119 -10.91 -2.47 0.12
N THR A 120 -11.37 -1.82 1.20
CA THR A 120 -12.76 -1.35 1.32
C THR A 120 -13.09 -0.26 0.30
N PHE A 121 -12.18 0.67 0.04
CA PHE A 121 -12.35 1.67 -1.01
C PHE A 121 -12.42 1.06 -2.40
N CYS A 122 -11.63 0.03 -2.66
CA CYS A 122 -11.53 -0.63 -3.95
C CYS A 122 -12.57 -1.74 -4.16
N LYS A 123 -13.43 -2.03 -3.18
CA LYS A 123 -14.36 -3.19 -3.17
C LYS A 123 -15.29 -3.32 -4.38
N ASN A 124 -15.58 -2.23 -5.08
CA ASN A 124 -16.45 -2.22 -6.24
C ASN A 124 -15.70 -2.47 -7.56
N GLN A 125 -14.37 -2.67 -7.50
CA GLN A 125 -13.55 -3.01 -8.66
C GLN A 125 -13.47 -4.54 -8.78
N GLU A 126 -14.21 -5.10 -9.73
CA GLU A 126 -14.32 -6.57 -9.91
C GLU A 126 -12.99 -7.22 -10.33
N ASN A 127 -12.09 -6.45 -10.93
CA ASN A 127 -10.78 -6.91 -11.39
C ASN A 127 -9.66 -6.74 -10.37
N MET A 128 -9.98 -6.39 -9.11
CA MET A 128 -8.99 -6.20 -8.05
C MET A 128 -9.13 -7.25 -6.94
N THR A 129 -8.02 -7.84 -6.56
CA THR A 129 -7.93 -8.79 -5.44
C THR A 129 -6.91 -8.31 -4.43
N PHE A 130 -7.31 -8.26 -3.16
CA PHE A 130 -6.43 -7.92 -2.04
C PHE A 130 -6.14 -9.17 -1.22
N GLU A 131 -4.85 -9.45 -1.03
CA GLU A 131 -4.40 -10.53 -0.15
C GLU A 131 -3.78 -9.92 1.12
N ILE A 132 -4.56 -9.90 2.20
CA ILE A 132 -4.17 -9.30 3.48
C ILE A 132 -4.05 -10.42 4.53
N PRO A 133 -2.88 -11.07 4.62
CA PRO A 133 -2.71 -12.23 5.48
C PRO A 133 -2.67 -11.84 6.95
N LYS A 134 -3.22 -12.74 7.75
CA LYS A 134 -3.15 -12.65 9.22
C LYS A 134 -1.83 -13.18 9.79
N SER A 135 -0.87 -13.57 8.96
CA SER A 135 0.44 -14.12 9.35
C SER A 135 1.60 -13.25 8.86
N TYR A 136 2.83 -13.42 9.41
CA TYR A 136 4.03 -12.68 8.97
C TYR A 136 4.62 -13.20 7.67
N LEU A 137 4.26 -14.38 7.25
CA LEU A 137 4.72 -14.96 6.02
C LEU A 137 3.63 -14.91 4.99
N HIS A 138 3.91 -14.30 3.85
CA HIS A 138 3.13 -14.42 2.64
C HIS A 138 4.03 -14.98 1.55
N ILE A 139 3.59 -16.04 0.89
CA ILE A 139 4.32 -16.64 -0.22
C ILE A 139 3.56 -16.32 -1.50
N PHE A 140 4.19 -15.59 -2.41
CA PHE A 140 3.68 -15.35 -3.75
C PHE A 140 4.26 -16.36 -4.72
N LEU A 141 3.42 -17.00 -5.51
CA LEU A 141 3.84 -17.74 -6.68
C LEU A 141 3.63 -16.83 -7.90
N ILE A 142 4.71 -16.29 -8.44
CA ILE A 142 4.70 -15.65 -9.74
C ILE A 142 5.00 -16.75 -10.76
N LEU A 143 3.95 -17.24 -11.41
CA LEU A 143 4.09 -18.14 -12.55
C LEU A 143 4.38 -17.27 -13.78
N GLN A 144 5.55 -17.46 -14.37
CA GLN A 144 5.94 -16.87 -15.65
C GLN A 144 5.26 -17.57 -16.81
#